data_28b9fa1d19abef2d98451d5104edd125
#
_entry.id   28b9fa1d19abef2d98451d5104edd125
#
_cell.length_a   1.000
_cell.length_b   1.000
_cell.length_c   1.000
_cell.angle_alpha   90.00
_cell.angle_beta   90.00
_cell.angle_gamma   90.00
#
_symmetry.space_group_name_H-M   'P 1'
#
loop_
_entity.id
_entity.type
_entity.pdbx_description
1 polymer ?
#
loop_
_entity_poly.entity_id
_entity_poly.type
_entity_poly.pdbx_seq_one_letter_code
_entity_poly.pdbx_strand_id
1 'polypeptide(L)'
;MKIQILEEHGHESALVGLSLSYDQNPAKMPKVARRLCHLSEGHNKFLESIVLWLDIRAPRYFWQQFDTYRVGVTKQSQSTMHTMTVRPLEQGDFAHPIPEPHLRHLNRLIEAGDWEAVKHDLPESFEQRRVVCMNYMALQRMIRQRETHRMAEWREFIDAVVAQAAHPEFLKEDDVA
;
A
#
# COMPACT_ATOMS: atom_id res chain seq x y z
N MET A 1 9.27 -0.10 7.57
CA MET A 1 8.84 -0.18 6.13
C MET A 1 9.30 1.05 5.35
N LYS A 2 9.32 1.00 3.99
CA LYS A 2 9.51 2.18 3.14
C LYS A 2 8.31 2.30 2.22
N ILE A 3 7.71 3.50 2.16
CA ILE A 3 6.47 3.74 1.41
C ILE A 3 6.61 5.09 0.71
N GLN A 4 6.36 5.10 -0.59
CA GLN A 4 6.40 6.29 -1.42
C GLN A 4 5.20 6.30 -2.37
N ILE A 5 4.47 7.42 -2.44
CA ILE A 5 3.53 7.67 -3.53
C ILE A 5 4.36 8.07 -4.76
N LEU A 6 4.22 7.32 -5.85
CA LEU A 6 4.88 7.61 -7.11
C LEU A 6 4.07 8.58 -7.96
N GLU A 7 2.78 8.33 -8.05
CA GLU A 7 1.84 9.07 -8.89
C GLU A 7 0.44 9.07 -8.26
N GLU A 8 -0.32 10.13 -8.54
CA GLU A 8 -1.71 10.27 -8.13
C GLU A 8 -2.48 11.02 -9.20
N HIS A 9 -3.59 10.44 -9.68
CA HIS A 9 -4.34 10.94 -10.83
C HIS A 9 -5.85 10.80 -10.66
N GLY A 10 -6.59 11.58 -11.45
CA GLY A 10 -8.04 11.43 -11.63
C GLY A 10 -8.89 12.34 -10.76
N HIS A 11 -8.31 13.12 -9.83
CA HIS A 11 -9.07 14.00 -8.93
C HIS A 11 -9.97 14.98 -9.69
N GLU A 12 -9.40 15.77 -10.61
CA GLU A 12 -10.16 16.76 -11.40
C GLU A 12 -11.27 16.07 -12.21
N SER A 13 -10.94 14.95 -12.87
CA SER A 13 -11.91 14.20 -13.67
C SER A 13 -13.04 13.61 -12.81
N ALA A 14 -12.72 13.15 -11.60
CA ALA A 14 -13.71 12.65 -10.64
C ALA A 14 -14.68 13.77 -10.20
N LEU A 15 -14.18 15.00 -9.98
CA LEU A 15 -15.02 16.16 -9.66
C LEU A 15 -15.89 16.57 -10.85
N VAL A 16 -15.38 16.52 -12.08
CA VAL A 16 -16.21 16.71 -13.29
C VAL A 16 -17.33 15.68 -13.34
N GLY A 17 -17.01 14.40 -13.14
CA GLY A 17 -18.02 13.33 -13.07
C GLY A 17 -19.07 13.56 -11.98
N LEU A 18 -18.63 13.99 -10.79
CA LEU A 18 -19.52 14.31 -9.67
C LEU A 18 -20.46 15.46 -9.99
N SER A 19 -19.98 16.50 -10.72
CA SER A 19 -20.77 17.68 -11.07
C SER A 19 -21.99 17.37 -11.93
N LEU A 20 -21.91 16.32 -12.75
CA LEU A 20 -23.02 15.89 -13.60
C LEU A 20 -24.26 15.46 -12.79
N SER A 21 -24.05 14.88 -11.62
CA SER A 21 -25.16 14.47 -10.73
C SER A 21 -25.92 15.65 -10.14
N TYR A 22 -25.33 16.86 -10.17
CA TYR A 22 -25.89 18.08 -9.60
C TYR A 22 -26.22 19.13 -10.65
N ASP A 23 -25.92 18.87 -11.93
CA ASP A 23 -26.00 19.84 -13.02
C ASP A 23 -25.35 21.20 -12.64
N GLN A 24 -24.13 21.13 -12.09
CA GLN A 24 -23.41 22.28 -11.56
C GLN A 24 -22.00 22.41 -12.14
N ASN A 25 -21.42 23.61 -11.95
CA ASN A 25 -20.03 23.86 -12.32
C ASN A 25 -19.08 22.99 -11.48
N PRO A 26 -18.15 22.24 -12.09
CA PRO A 26 -17.15 21.41 -11.39
C PRO A 26 -16.37 22.16 -10.33
N ALA A 27 -16.13 23.46 -10.48
CA ALA A 27 -15.42 24.28 -9.50
C ALA A 27 -16.10 24.35 -8.12
N LYS A 28 -17.39 24.01 -8.03
CA LYS A 28 -18.12 23.92 -6.75
C LYS A 28 -18.00 22.56 -6.07
N MET A 29 -17.52 21.55 -6.79
CA MET A 29 -17.51 20.16 -6.33
C MET A 29 -16.53 19.83 -5.21
N PRO A 30 -15.40 20.51 -5.00
CA PRO A 30 -14.51 20.19 -3.86
C PRO A 30 -15.23 20.18 -2.51
N LYS A 31 -16.13 21.13 -2.25
CA LYS A 31 -16.92 21.16 -1.00
C LYS A 31 -17.93 20.02 -0.93
N VAL A 32 -18.53 19.65 -2.06
CA VAL A 32 -19.49 18.54 -2.15
C VAL A 32 -18.74 17.21 -1.95
N ALA A 33 -17.61 17.02 -2.62
CA ALA A 33 -16.78 15.85 -2.50
C ALA A 33 -16.34 15.58 -1.06
N ARG A 34 -15.86 16.59 -0.34
CA ARG A 34 -15.51 16.48 1.10
C ARG A 34 -16.67 16.00 1.97
N ARG A 35 -17.91 16.43 1.68
CA ARG A 35 -19.09 15.96 2.42
C ARG A 35 -19.49 14.52 2.07
N LEU A 36 -19.21 14.10 0.84
CA LEU A 36 -19.64 12.80 0.32
C LEU A 36 -18.58 11.70 0.51
N CYS A 37 -17.31 12.04 0.58
CA CYS A 37 -16.20 11.07 0.54
C CYS A 37 -16.28 10.02 1.66
N HIS A 38 -16.83 10.37 2.81
CA HIS A 38 -16.96 9.46 3.95
C HIS A 38 -18.34 8.81 4.08
N LEU A 39 -19.29 9.15 3.20
CA LEU A 39 -20.59 8.51 3.15
C LEU A 39 -20.52 7.17 2.43
N SER A 40 -21.48 6.29 2.71
CA SER A 40 -21.67 4.97 2.06
C SER A 40 -22.70 5.03 0.93
N GLU A 41 -23.14 3.84 0.46
CA GLU A 41 -24.25 3.68 -0.49
C GLU A 41 -24.05 4.37 -1.84
N GLY A 42 -22.79 4.45 -2.29
CA GLY A 42 -22.45 5.01 -3.60
C GLY A 42 -22.28 6.53 -3.64
N HIS A 43 -22.52 7.24 -2.54
CA HIS A 43 -22.27 8.68 -2.47
C HIS A 43 -20.80 9.03 -2.72
N ASN A 44 -19.89 8.18 -2.30
CA ASN A 44 -18.45 8.32 -2.42
C ASN A 44 -17.86 7.59 -3.64
N LYS A 45 -18.68 7.12 -4.59
CA LYS A 45 -18.19 6.36 -5.76
C LYS A 45 -17.16 7.09 -6.62
N PHE A 46 -17.14 8.43 -6.60
CA PHE A 46 -16.14 9.22 -7.33
C PHE A 46 -14.71 8.90 -6.89
N LEU A 47 -14.51 8.40 -5.66
CA LEU A 47 -13.22 7.94 -5.16
C LEU A 47 -12.65 6.73 -5.94
N GLU A 48 -13.50 5.98 -6.63
CA GLU A 48 -13.05 4.87 -7.49
C GLU A 48 -12.30 5.35 -8.73
N SER A 49 -12.52 6.62 -9.14
CA SER A 49 -11.87 7.26 -10.28
C SER A 49 -10.55 7.95 -9.93
N ILE A 50 -10.23 8.09 -8.65
CA ILE A 50 -8.96 8.66 -8.19
C ILE A 50 -8.01 7.50 -7.90
N VAL A 51 -6.88 7.47 -8.60
CA VAL A 51 -5.94 6.35 -8.59
C VAL A 51 -4.57 6.83 -8.14
N LEU A 52 -3.91 6.03 -7.31
CA LEU A 52 -2.53 6.27 -6.89
C LEU A 52 -1.65 5.04 -7.10
N TRP A 53 -0.35 5.30 -7.29
CA TRP A 53 0.70 4.30 -7.39
C TRP A 53 1.63 4.42 -6.20
N LEU A 54 1.85 3.30 -5.52
CA LEU A 54 2.68 3.20 -4.33
C LEU A 54 3.88 2.29 -4.60
N ASP A 55 5.07 2.74 -4.22
CA ASP A 55 6.25 1.88 -4.08
C ASP A 55 6.40 1.53 -2.61
N ILE A 56 6.26 0.24 -2.29
CA ILE A 56 6.23 -0.24 -0.91
C ILE A 56 7.27 -1.34 -0.73
N ARG A 57 8.16 -1.18 0.25
CA ARG A 57 9.02 -2.23 0.77
C ARG A 57 8.55 -2.61 2.17
N ALA A 58 8.08 -3.85 2.32
CA ALA A 58 7.44 -4.34 3.54
C ALA A 58 7.72 -5.83 3.76
N PRO A 59 7.63 -6.33 5.02
CA PRO A 59 7.84 -7.74 5.32
C PRO A 59 6.77 -8.65 4.71
N ARG A 60 7.11 -9.91 4.47
CA ARG A 60 6.21 -10.89 3.85
C ARG A 60 4.91 -11.08 4.63
N TYR A 61 4.95 -11.08 5.95
CA TYR A 61 3.75 -11.22 6.78
C TYR A 61 2.77 -10.03 6.61
N PHE A 62 3.26 -8.81 6.32
CA PHE A 62 2.41 -7.67 5.97
C PHE A 62 1.71 -7.92 4.63
N TRP A 63 2.45 -8.40 3.63
CA TRP A 63 1.91 -8.69 2.31
C TRP A 63 0.82 -9.75 2.32
N GLN A 64 0.90 -10.77 3.19
CA GLN A 64 -0.16 -11.78 3.34
C GLN A 64 -1.50 -11.14 3.70
N GLN A 65 -1.50 -10.14 4.58
CA GLN A 65 -2.72 -9.41 4.93
C GLN A 65 -3.11 -8.41 3.84
N PHE A 66 -2.14 -7.70 3.25
CA PHE A 66 -2.38 -6.77 2.16
C PHE A 66 -2.98 -7.47 0.94
N ASP A 67 -2.63 -8.72 0.68
CA ASP A 67 -3.11 -9.51 -0.46
C ASP A 67 -4.60 -9.89 -0.36
N THR A 68 -5.24 -9.71 0.79
CA THR A 68 -6.69 -9.85 0.93
C THR A 68 -7.47 -8.74 0.24
N TYR A 69 -6.85 -7.57 0.00
CA TYR A 69 -7.44 -6.47 -0.74
C TYR A 69 -7.23 -6.68 -2.24
N ARG A 70 -8.33 -6.94 -2.96
CA ARG A 70 -8.31 -7.29 -4.39
C ARG A 70 -9.07 -6.30 -5.27
N VAL A 71 -10.19 -5.78 -4.79
CA VAL A 71 -11.05 -4.88 -5.55
C VAL A 71 -10.44 -3.49 -5.59
N GLY A 72 -10.21 -2.97 -6.78
CA GLY A 72 -9.57 -1.67 -6.99
C GLY A 72 -8.07 -1.64 -6.65
N VAL A 73 -7.40 -2.81 -6.61
CA VAL A 73 -5.98 -2.95 -6.24
C VAL A 73 -5.28 -3.89 -7.20
N THR A 74 -4.17 -3.44 -7.81
CA THR A 74 -3.27 -4.24 -8.62
C THR A 74 -1.86 -4.16 -8.04
N LYS A 75 -1.12 -5.26 -8.06
CA LYS A 75 0.21 -5.35 -7.44
C LYS A 75 1.21 -6.01 -8.38
N GLN A 76 2.42 -5.44 -8.45
CA GLN A 76 3.58 -6.01 -9.12
C GLN A 76 4.68 -6.21 -8.09
N SER A 77 5.12 -7.45 -7.90
CA SER A 77 6.05 -7.83 -6.85
C SER A 77 7.45 -8.04 -7.38
N GLN A 78 8.46 -7.65 -6.61
CA GLN A 78 9.82 -8.11 -6.80
C GLN A 78 9.84 -9.64 -6.80
N SER A 79 10.41 -10.23 -7.85
CA SER A 79 10.54 -11.68 -7.94
C SER A 79 11.60 -12.19 -6.98
N THR A 80 11.20 -13.01 -6.02
CA THR A 80 12.14 -13.66 -5.11
C THR A 80 13.04 -14.67 -5.83
N MET A 81 12.56 -15.33 -6.91
CA MET A 81 13.37 -16.28 -7.68
C MET A 81 14.53 -15.61 -8.42
N HIS A 82 14.31 -14.38 -8.92
CA HIS A 82 15.32 -13.68 -9.74
C HIS A 82 16.21 -12.73 -8.94
N THR A 83 15.79 -12.33 -7.74
CA THR A 83 16.48 -11.27 -7.01
C THR A 83 17.17 -11.72 -5.72
N MET A 84 16.75 -12.85 -5.13
CA MET A 84 17.32 -13.29 -3.84
C MET A 84 18.73 -13.86 -3.93
N THR A 85 19.12 -14.38 -5.10
CA THR A 85 20.42 -15.01 -5.31
C THR A 85 21.45 -14.09 -5.97
N VAL A 86 21.10 -12.80 -6.19
CA VAL A 86 21.98 -11.85 -6.87
C VAL A 86 23.12 -11.35 -5.97
N ARG A 87 22.88 -11.31 -4.67
CA ARG A 87 23.86 -10.91 -3.65
C ARG A 87 23.58 -11.64 -2.33
N PRO A 88 24.56 -11.72 -1.42
CA PRO A 88 24.30 -12.15 -0.06
C PRO A 88 23.24 -11.26 0.62
N LEU A 89 22.42 -11.85 1.48
CA LEU A 89 21.47 -11.14 2.32
C LEU A 89 22.20 -10.52 3.52
N GLU A 90 21.68 -9.39 3.97
CA GLU A 90 22.14 -8.64 5.13
C GLU A 90 21.01 -8.46 6.15
N GLN A 91 21.34 -8.08 7.40
CA GLN A 91 20.31 -7.81 8.43
C GLN A 91 19.31 -6.74 7.99
N GLY A 92 19.74 -5.76 7.17
CA GLY A 92 18.88 -4.72 6.61
C GLY A 92 17.88 -5.19 5.54
N ASP A 93 17.91 -6.46 5.15
CA ASP A 93 16.90 -7.05 4.26
C ASP A 93 15.66 -7.56 5.02
N PHE A 94 15.68 -7.47 6.34
CA PHE A 94 14.61 -7.97 7.22
C PHE A 94 14.03 -6.83 8.06
N ALA A 95 12.72 -6.83 8.28
CA ALA A 95 12.04 -5.86 9.15
C ALA A 95 12.50 -5.97 10.61
N HIS A 96 12.93 -7.17 11.03
CA HIS A 96 13.53 -7.44 12.33
C HIS A 96 14.79 -8.28 12.14
N PRO A 97 15.86 -8.02 12.91
CA PRO A 97 17.08 -8.80 12.84
C PRO A 97 16.81 -10.30 13.03
N ILE A 98 17.45 -11.12 12.22
CA ILE A 98 17.40 -12.57 12.32
C ILE A 98 18.66 -13.14 12.98
N PRO A 99 18.63 -14.35 13.59
CA PRO A 99 19.82 -14.96 14.17
C PRO A 99 20.93 -15.13 13.15
N GLU A 100 22.15 -14.74 13.51
CA GLU A 100 23.34 -14.84 12.66
C GLU A 100 23.58 -16.24 12.05
N PRO A 101 23.35 -17.35 12.76
CA PRO A 101 23.46 -18.68 12.14
C PRO A 101 22.48 -18.88 10.99
N HIS A 102 21.25 -18.31 11.07
CA HIS A 102 20.25 -18.39 10.03
C HIS A 102 20.64 -17.54 8.81
N LEU A 103 21.13 -16.30 9.04
CA LEU A 103 21.62 -15.46 7.96
C LEU A 103 22.78 -16.11 7.20
N ARG A 104 23.74 -16.71 7.93
CA ARG A 104 24.84 -17.48 7.31
C ARG A 104 24.36 -18.71 6.55
N HIS A 105 23.30 -19.37 7.04
CA HIS A 105 22.68 -20.51 6.34
C HIS A 105 22.08 -20.06 5.01
N LEU A 106 21.25 -19.02 5.00
CA LEU A 106 20.68 -18.46 3.78
C LEU A 106 21.75 -18.03 2.77
N ASN A 107 22.82 -17.38 3.24
CA ASN A 107 23.91 -16.95 2.35
C ASN A 107 24.69 -18.10 1.75
N ARG A 108 24.88 -19.22 2.47
CA ARG A 108 25.48 -20.44 1.89
C ARG A 108 24.59 -21.06 0.79
N LEU A 109 23.26 -21.04 0.96
CA LEU A 109 22.33 -21.51 -0.07
C LEU A 109 22.37 -20.59 -1.30
N ILE A 110 22.47 -19.27 -1.10
CA ILE A 110 22.65 -18.29 -2.18
C ILE A 110 23.94 -18.55 -2.95
N GLU A 111 25.06 -18.74 -2.26
CA GLU A 111 26.35 -19.05 -2.85
C GLU A 111 26.35 -20.36 -3.64
N ALA A 112 25.58 -21.35 -3.17
CA ALA A 112 25.37 -22.61 -3.86
C ALA A 112 24.41 -22.52 -5.06
N GLY A 113 23.73 -21.36 -5.26
CA GLY A 113 22.72 -21.17 -6.30
C GLY A 113 21.40 -21.90 -6.03
N ASP A 114 21.19 -22.38 -4.82
CA ASP A 114 19.99 -23.13 -4.43
C ASP A 114 18.86 -22.16 -4.04
N TRP A 115 18.29 -21.51 -5.06
CA TRP A 115 17.21 -20.51 -4.88
C TRP A 115 15.94 -21.12 -4.26
N GLU A 116 15.70 -22.42 -4.47
CA GLU A 116 14.52 -23.12 -3.97
C GLU A 116 14.63 -23.27 -2.44
N ALA A 117 15.75 -23.77 -1.95
CA ALA A 117 16.02 -23.86 -0.52
C ALA A 117 16.03 -22.48 0.16
N VAL A 118 16.64 -21.46 -0.47
CA VAL A 118 16.56 -20.07 0.03
C VAL A 118 15.12 -19.64 0.21
N LYS A 119 14.26 -19.91 -0.77
CA LYS A 119 12.85 -19.50 -0.73
C LYS A 119 12.06 -20.22 0.37
N HIS A 120 12.37 -21.50 0.62
CA HIS A 120 11.75 -22.28 1.68
C HIS A 120 12.14 -21.78 3.08
N ASP A 121 13.41 -21.42 3.26
CA ASP A 121 13.96 -21.02 4.55
C ASP A 121 13.86 -19.51 4.82
N LEU A 122 13.35 -18.72 3.85
CA LEU A 122 13.27 -17.28 3.97
C LEU A 122 12.27 -16.85 5.04
N PRO A 123 12.71 -16.13 6.10
CA PRO A 123 11.81 -15.70 7.17
C PRO A 123 10.70 -14.75 6.68
N GLU A 124 9.58 -14.73 7.38
CA GLU A 124 8.47 -13.83 7.11
C GLU A 124 8.84 -12.34 7.32
N SER A 125 9.90 -12.05 8.09
CA SER A 125 10.44 -10.70 8.27
C SER A 125 11.21 -10.18 7.06
N PHE A 126 11.51 -11.02 6.05
CA PHE A 126 12.15 -10.55 4.81
C PHE A 126 11.30 -9.50 4.11
N GLU A 127 11.91 -8.36 3.78
CA GLU A 127 11.22 -7.26 3.12
C GLU A 127 11.21 -7.45 1.60
N GLN A 128 10.02 -7.56 1.03
CA GLN A 128 9.78 -7.59 -0.40
C GLN A 128 9.25 -6.25 -0.90
N ARG A 129 9.80 -5.76 -2.00
CA ARG A 129 9.31 -4.55 -2.66
C ARG A 129 8.17 -4.88 -3.61
N ARG A 130 7.12 -4.07 -3.59
CA ARG A 130 6.01 -4.14 -4.55
C ARG A 130 5.59 -2.74 -4.98
N VAL A 131 5.24 -2.62 -6.27
CA VAL A 131 4.52 -1.47 -6.77
C VAL A 131 3.03 -1.81 -6.78
N VAL A 132 2.23 -0.96 -6.15
CA VAL A 132 0.79 -1.14 -5.98
C VAL A 132 0.07 0.01 -6.66
N CYS A 133 -0.86 -0.32 -7.57
CA CYS A 133 -1.83 0.63 -8.10
C CYS A 133 -3.17 0.38 -7.40
N MET A 134 -3.77 1.42 -6.85
CA MET A 134 -5.07 1.30 -6.19
C MET A 134 -5.88 2.61 -6.28
N ASN A 135 -7.20 2.50 -6.16
CA ASN A 135 -8.03 3.69 -6.09
C ASN A 135 -8.27 4.15 -4.64
N TYR A 136 -8.70 5.40 -4.50
CA TYR A 136 -8.96 6.02 -3.20
C TYR A 136 -10.05 5.30 -2.39
N MET A 137 -11.06 4.73 -3.05
CA MET A 137 -12.10 3.96 -2.37
C MET A 137 -11.52 2.72 -1.69
N ALA A 138 -10.64 1.98 -2.38
CA ALA A 138 -9.99 0.79 -1.82
C ALA A 138 -9.07 1.19 -0.66
N LEU A 139 -8.29 2.27 -0.84
CA LEU A 139 -7.39 2.78 0.19
C LEU A 139 -8.16 3.26 1.43
N GLN A 140 -9.23 4.03 1.26
CA GLN A 140 -10.07 4.50 2.38
C GLN A 140 -10.66 3.33 3.17
N ARG A 141 -11.19 2.30 2.49
CA ARG A 141 -11.70 1.08 3.14
C ARG A 141 -10.60 0.35 3.92
N MET A 142 -9.40 0.27 3.34
CA MET A 142 -8.24 -0.33 4.00
C MET A 142 -7.85 0.43 5.26
N ILE A 143 -7.78 1.76 5.20
CA ILE A 143 -7.48 2.62 6.34
C ILE A 143 -8.49 2.39 7.46
N ARG A 144 -9.78 2.53 7.19
CA ARG A 144 -10.86 2.32 8.18
C ARG A 144 -10.79 0.95 8.86
N GLN A 145 -10.41 -0.08 8.10
CA GLN A 145 -10.34 -1.45 8.62
C GLN A 145 -9.07 -1.70 9.43
N ARG A 146 -8.00 -0.95 9.19
CA ARG A 146 -6.67 -1.22 9.72
C ARG A 146 -6.13 -0.17 10.70
N GLU A 147 -6.77 0.96 10.88
CA GLU A 147 -6.31 2.03 11.78
C GLU A 147 -6.12 1.59 13.24
N THR A 148 -6.93 0.63 13.71
CA THR A 148 -6.82 0.04 15.06
C THR A 148 -6.15 -1.34 15.07
N HIS A 149 -5.47 -1.72 13.98
CA HIS A 149 -4.89 -3.04 13.87
C HIS A 149 -3.67 -3.21 14.80
N ARG A 150 -3.45 -4.45 15.32
CA ARG A 150 -2.37 -4.76 16.27
C ARG A 150 -0.97 -4.65 15.68
N MET A 151 -0.81 -4.93 14.37
CA MET A 151 0.49 -4.81 13.70
C MET A 151 0.83 -3.35 13.47
N ALA A 152 2.01 -2.94 13.97
CA ALA A 152 2.51 -1.57 13.84
C ALA A 152 2.66 -1.14 12.37
N GLU A 153 2.98 -2.09 11.48
CA GLU A 153 3.16 -1.86 10.04
C GLU A 153 1.92 -1.26 9.38
N TRP A 154 0.72 -1.57 9.87
CA TRP A 154 -0.50 -0.95 9.35
C TRP A 154 -0.58 0.53 9.72
N ARG A 155 -0.17 0.91 10.92
CA ARG A 155 -0.11 2.33 11.32
C ARG A 155 0.95 3.07 10.52
N GLU A 156 2.16 2.49 10.39
CA GLU A 156 3.23 3.04 9.55
C GLU A 156 2.76 3.25 8.10
N PHE A 157 2.02 2.27 7.55
CA PHE A 157 1.46 2.36 6.19
C PHE A 157 0.45 3.51 6.09
N ILE A 158 -0.51 3.57 7.01
CA ILE A 158 -1.57 4.59 7.00
C ILE A 158 -0.97 5.98 7.15
N ASP A 159 -0.11 6.18 8.15
CA ASP A 159 0.52 7.47 8.44
C ASP A 159 1.36 7.95 7.24
N ALA A 160 2.16 7.06 6.66
CA ALA A 160 3.00 7.40 5.51
C ALA A 160 2.18 7.75 4.26
N VAL A 161 1.09 7.05 3.99
CA VAL A 161 0.25 7.32 2.81
C VAL A 161 -0.58 8.58 3.01
N VAL A 162 -1.20 8.77 4.18
CA VAL A 162 -1.99 9.99 4.48
C VAL A 162 -1.11 11.23 4.44
N ALA A 163 0.12 11.16 4.96
CA ALA A 163 1.06 12.28 4.94
C ALA A 163 1.54 12.67 3.54
N GLN A 164 1.51 11.76 2.55
CA GLN A 164 1.99 11.98 1.19
C GLN A 164 0.86 12.25 0.19
N ALA A 165 -0.38 11.82 0.49
CA ALA A 165 -1.51 11.94 -0.42
C ALA A 165 -1.84 13.41 -0.73
N ALA A 166 -2.19 13.70 -1.98
CA ALA A 166 -2.60 15.05 -2.40
C ALA A 166 -3.97 15.45 -1.78
N HIS A 167 -4.80 14.46 -1.46
CA HIS A 167 -6.15 14.67 -0.91
C HIS A 167 -6.39 13.79 0.33
N PRO A 168 -5.63 14.00 1.43
CA PRO A 168 -5.74 13.18 2.64
C PRO A 168 -7.13 13.24 3.27
N GLU A 169 -7.85 14.35 3.08
CA GLU A 169 -9.23 14.54 3.56
C GLU A 169 -10.24 13.55 2.96
N PHE A 170 -9.90 12.90 1.84
CA PHE A 170 -10.73 11.85 1.25
C PHE A 170 -10.41 10.46 1.80
N LEU A 171 -9.30 10.31 2.48
CA LEU A 171 -8.81 9.02 3.00
C LEU A 171 -9.18 8.83 4.46
N LYS A 172 -9.05 9.88 5.27
CA LYS A 172 -9.34 9.87 6.70
C LYS A 172 -10.17 11.09 7.06
N GLU A 173 -11.16 10.91 7.93
CA GLU A 173 -11.87 12.04 8.52
C GLU A 173 -10.90 12.85 9.38
N ASP A 174 -10.98 14.17 9.30
CA ASP A 174 -10.27 15.03 10.23
C ASP A 174 -10.77 14.70 11.64
N ASP A 175 -9.86 14.44 12.57
CA ASP A 175 -10.23 14.32 13.97
C ASP A 175 -10.87 15.66 14.38
N VAL A 176 -12.21 15.67 14.47
CA VAL A 176 -12.95 16.86 14.95
C VAL A 176 -12.53 17.05 16.40
N ALA A 177 -11.66 18.06 16.61
CA ALA A 177 -11.25 18.50 17.94
C ALA A 177 -12.41 19.07 18.73
#